data_12113169c2a9e11f94b38be92ea7558c
#
_entry.id   12113169c2a9e11f94b38be92ea7558c
#
_cell.length_a   1.000
_cell.length_b   1.000
_cell.length_c   1.000
_cell.angle_alpha   90.00
_cell.angle_beta   90.00
_cell.angle_gamma   90.00
#
_symmetry.space_group_name_H-M   'P 1'
#
loop_
_entity.id
_entity.type
_entity.pdbx_description
1 polymer ?
#
loop_
_entity_poly.entity_id
_entity_poly.type
_entity_poly.pdbx_seq_one_letter_code
_entity_poly.pdbx_strand_id
1 'polypeptide(L)'
;MKIAVLSRDERHLIELSRQLRARPGSDEVDMIAGTPARLSTMSDDAIPDLLVVDQPRADEGDLDQLERLGHLFPRMAFIVLSGDLSQDFLLRAMRAGVREVLPAAPAAADLAKAVDHIAEKFGSQGAAQGRVLAFISCKGGSGATFLATNLAYALSAGGTKRVAMIDMNPQFGD
;
A
#
# COMPACT_ATOMS: atom_id res chain seq x y z
N MET A 1 3.70 -10.31 -6.70
CA MET A 1 3.42 -8.87 -6.48
C MET A 1 3.82 -8.13 -7.75
N LYS A 2 3.06 -7.13 -8.14
CA LYS A 2 3.38 -6.28 -9.30
C LYS A 2 4.18 -5.07 -8.83
N ILE A 3 5.42 -4.97 -9.28
CA ILE A 3 6.36 -3.91 -8.90
C ILE A 3 6.60 -3.02 -10.12
N ALA A 4 6.57 -1.71 -9.96
CA ALA A 4 7.03 -0.80 -10.99
C ALA A 4 8.21 0.02 -10.49
N VAL A 5 9.18 0.23 -11.36
CA VAL A 5 10.30 1.14 -11.14
C VAL A 5 10.07 2.38 -11.97
N LEU A 6 10.13 3.53 -11.32
CA LEU A 6 9.98 4.84 -11.93
C LEU A 6 11.29 5.61 -11.83
N SER A 7 11.85 6.02 -12.95
CA SER A 7 13.04 6.88 -13.01
C SER A 7 12.99 7.82 -14.22
N ARG A 8 13.63 8.97 -14.08
CA ARG A 8 13.92 9.89 -15.19
C ARG A 8 15.23 9.52 -15.91
N ASP A 9 16.07 8.70 -15.27
CA ASP A 9 17.32 8.20 -15.83
C ASP A 9 17.14 6.74 -16.30
N GLU A 10 17.31 6.52 -17.58
CA GLU A 10 17.13 5.20 -18.21
C GLU A 10 18.13 4.16 -17.68
N ARG A 11 19.36 4.59 -17.36
CA ARG A 11 20.39 3.68 -16.83
C ARG A 11 20.04 3.19 -15.43
N HIS A 12 19.59 4.09 -14.56
CA HIS A 12 19.10 3.75 -13.22
C HIS A 12 17.86 2.85 -13.31
N LEU A 13 16.95 3.14 -14.23
CA LEU A 13 15.75 2.35 -14.47
C LEU A 13 16.10 0.89 -14.80
N ILE A 14 17.04 0.67 -15.71
CA ILE A 14 17.50 -0.67 -16.11
C ILE A 14 18.18 -1.38 -14.94
N GLU A 15 19.09 -0.69 -14.24
CA GLU A 15 19.88 -1.29 -13.13
C GLU A 15 18.96 -1.70 -11.97
N LEU A 16 18.05 -0.82 -11.52
CA LEU A 16 17.11 -1.13 -10.45
C LEU A 16 16.16 -2.26 -10.83
N SER A 17 15.67 -2.25 -12.06
CA SER A 17 14.80 -3.34 -12.56
C SER A 17 15.54 -4.68 -12.62
N ARG A 18 16.81 -4.68 -12.98
CA ARG A 18 17.67 -5.87 -12.96
C ARG A 18 17.85 -6.42 -11.54
N GLN A 19 18.12 -5.53 -10.58
CA GLN A 19 18.28 -5.92 -9.17
C GLN A 19 16.98 -6.52 -8.61
N LEU A 20 15.83 -5.93 -8.92
CA LEU A 20 14.54 -6.43 -8.47
C LEU A 20 14.17 -7.78 -9.10
N ARG A 21 14.46 -7.98 -10.39
CA ARG A 21 14.21 -9.26 -11.08
C ARG A 21 15.15 -10.38 -10.61
N ALA A 22 16.31 -10.04 -10.05
CA ALA A 22 17.25 -11.02 -9.50
C ALA A 22 16.80 -11.57 -8.12
N ARG A 23 15.77 -10.99 -7.50
CA ARG A 23 15.21 -11.49 -6.24
C ARG A 23 14.56 -12.86 -6.42
N PRO A 24 14.64 -13.74 -5.41
CA PRO A 24 13.86 -14.96 -5.39
C PRO A 24 12.38 -14.60 -5.21
N GLY A 25 11.53 -14.95 -6.17
CA GLY A 25 10.11 -14.68 -6.16
C GLY A 25 9.54 -14.60 -7.57
N SER A 26 8.22 -14.61 -7.69
CA SER A 26 7.51 -14.47 -8.97
C SER A 26 6.95 -13.06 -9.14
N ASP A 27 7.75 -12.04 -8.80
CA ASP A 27 7.34 -10.65 -8.96
C ASP A 27 7.40 -10.23 -10.44
N GLU A 28 6.36 -9.55 -10.87
CA GLU A 28 6.33 -8.86 -12.16
C GLU A 28 6.95 -7.48 -11.98
N VAL A 29 8.01 -7.17 -12.74
CA VAL A 29 8.73 -5.90 -12.64
C VAL A 29 8.60 -5.11 -13.92
N ASP A 30 7.85 -4.02 -13.85
CA ASP A 30 7.63 -3.06 -14.92
C ASP A 30 8.57 -1.85 -14.82
N MET A 31 8.88 -1.25 -15.96
CA MET A 31 9.72 -0.05 -16.06
C MET A 31 8.88 1.13 -16.55
N ILE A 32 8.90 2.22 -15.80
CA ILE A 32 8.18 3.45 -16.14
C ILE A 32 9.19 4.60 -16.23
N ALA A 33 9.41 5.11 -17.42
CA ALA A 33 10.25 6.30 -17.60
C ALA A 33 9.42 7.57 -17.36
N GLY A 34 9.91 8.49 -16.52
CA GLY A 34 9.29 9.80 -16.30
C GLY A 34 9.05 10.15 -14.85
N THR A 35 7.89 10.75 -14.56
CA THR A 35 7.50 11.26 -13.24
C THR A 35 6.28 10.50 -12.69
N PRO A 36 6.01 10.60 -11.37
CA PRO A 36 4.84 9.96 -10.75
C PRO A 36 3.49 10.36 -11.38
N ALA A 37 3.39 11.56 -11.96
CA ALA A 37 2.19 12.03 -12.63
C ALA A 37 1.71 11.10 -13.76
N ARG A 38 2.61 10.33 -14.35
CA ARG A 38 2.28 9.40 -15.44
C ARG A 38 1.39 8.24 -14.97
N LEU A 39 1.46 7.86 -13.71
CA LEU A 39 0.64 6.79 -13.16
C LEU A 39 -0.85 7.18 -13.07
N SER A 40 -1.16 8.46 -12.90
CA SER A 40 -2.56 8.92 -12.83
C SER A 40 -3.35 8.72 -14.12
N THR A 41 -2.65 8.43 -15.24
CA THR A 41 -3.26 8.19 -16.56
C THR A 41 -3.29 6.70 -16.95
N MET A 42 -2.83 5.81 -16.05
CA MET A 42 -2.81 4.37 -16.31
C MET A 42 -4.18 3.75 -15.99
N SER A 43 -4.50 2.65 -16.67
CA SER A 43 -5.69 1.86 -16.37
C SER A 43 -5.51 1.11 -15.03
N ASP A 44 -6.63 0.86 -14.33
CA ASP A 44 -6.62 0.21 -13.01
C ASP A 44 -5.87 -1.13 -13.01
N ASP A 45 -5.97 -1.91 -14.08
CA ASP A 45 -5.27 -3.20 -14.22
C ASP A 45 -3.74 -3.07 -14.38
N ALA A 46 -3.26 -1.89 -14.78
CA ALA A 46 -1.85 -1.61 -14.96
C ALA A 46 -1.16 -1.04 -13.71
N ILE A 47 -1.94 -0.72 -12.66
CA ILE A 47 -1.42 -0.12 -11.43
C ILE A 47 -0.60 -1.16 -10.64
N PRO A 48 0.63 -0.81 -10.23
CA PRO A 48 1.47 -1.70 -9.44
C PRO A 48 1.03 -1.76 -7.97
N ASP A 49 1.36 -2.87 -7.29
CA ASP A 49 1.24 -2.99 -5.84
C ASP A 49 2.31 -2.17 -5.11
N LEU A 50 3.50 -2.10 -5.72
CA LEU A 50 4.65 -1.37 -5.19
C LEU A 50 5.28 -0.52 -6.28
N LEU A 51 5.48 0.77 -5.99
CA LEU A 51 6.21 1.71 -6.82
C LEU A 51 7.55 2.07 -6.17
N VAL A 52 8.64 1.76 -6.86
CA VAL A 52 9.98 2.20 -6.51
C VAL A 52 10.29 3.46 -7.32
N VAL A 53 10.43 4.59 -6.65
CA VAL A 53 10.66 5.91 -7.27
C VAL A 53 12.12 6.27 -7.10
N ASP A 54 12.84 6.34 -8.19
CA ASP A 54 14.22 6.85 -8.23
C ASP A 54 14.22 8.37 -8.35
N GLN A 55 14.52 9.03 -7.25
CA GLN A 55 14.53 10.47 -7.10
C GLN A 55 15.87 10.95 -6.50
N PRO A 56 16.97 10.94 -7.27
CA PRO A 56 18.28 11.27 -6.75
C PRO A 56 18.40 12.73 -6.27
N ARG A 57 17.51 13.60 -6.71
CA ARG A 57 17.37 14.98 -6.23
C ARG A 57 15.99 15.17 -5.62
N ALA A 58 15.96 15.73 -4.40
CA ALA A 58 14.70 16.04 -3.73
C ALA A 58 13.94 17.11 -4.54
N ASP A 59 12.86 16.70 -5.20
CA ASP A 59 11.91 17.58 -5.86
C ASP A 59 10.62 17.56 -5.05
N GLU A 60 10.23 18.70 -4.50
CA GLU A 60 9.02 18.82 -3.67
C GLU A 60 7.77 18.44 -4.46
N GLY A 61 7.72 18.76 -5.74
CA GLY A 61 6.59 18.43 -6.60
C GLY A 61 6.37 16.93 -6.79
N ASP A 62 7.42 16.12 -6.71
CA ASP A 62 7.28 14.67 -6.84
C ASP A 62 6.67 14.03 -5.59
N LEU A 63 6.97 14.54 -4.38
CA LEU A 63 6.33 14.07 -3.14
C LEU A 63 4.84 14.41 -3.11
N ASP A 64 4.46 15.61 -3.54
CA ASP A 64 3.04 16.00 -3.66
C ASP A 64 2.29 15.08 -4.65
N GLN A 65 2.96 14.66 -5.73
CA GLN A 65 2.39 13.70 -6.69
C GLN A 65 2.23 12.31 -6.06
N LEU A 66 3.20 11.85 -5.25
CA LEU A 66 3.08 10.57 -4.54
C LEU A 66 1.96 10.59 -3.51
N GLU A 67 1.77 11.70 -2.79
CA GLU A 67 0.64 11.87 -1.87
C GLU A 67 -0.70 11.75 -2.60
N ARG A 68 -0.85 12.45 -3.75
CA ARG A 68 -2.06 12.33 -4.59
C ARG A 68 -2.29 10.91 -5.08
N LEU A 69 -1.23 10.21 -5.53
CA LEU A 69 -1.33 8.81 -5.95
C LEU A 69 -1.72 7.90 -4.79
N GLY A 70 -1.20 8.13 -3.59
CA GLY A 70 -1.59 7.39 -2.39
C GLY A 70 -3.07 7.54 -2.03
N HIS A 71 -3.66 8.72 -2.28
CA HIS A 71 -5.10 8.93 -2.14
C HIS A 71 -5.92 8.23 -3.22
N LEU A 72 -5.45 8.25 -4.47
CA LEU A 72 -6.13 7.57 -5.58
C LEU A 72 -6.03 6.04 -5.48
N PHE A 73 -4.88 5.54 -5.05
CA PHE A 73 -4.56 4.11 -4.98
C PHE A 73 -4.09 3.70 -3.57
N PRO A 74 -5.00 3.60 -2.59
CA PRO A 74 -4.63 3.37 -1.19
C PRO A 74 -3.91 2.03 -0.91
N ARG A 75 -3.96 1.12 -1.87
CA ARG A 75 -3.26 -0.17 -1.79
C ARG A 75 -1.83 -0.12 -2.31
N MET A 76 -1.47 0.90 -3.09
CA MET A 76 -0.13 1.03 -3.64
C MET A 76 0.86 1.48 -2.57
N ALA A 77 1.98 0.79 -2.45
CA ALA A 77 3.08 1.21 -1.58
C ALA A 77 4.15 1.97 -2.36
N PHE A 78 4.89 2.82 -1.67
CA PHE A 78 5.97 3.60 -2.24
C PHE A 78 7.28 3.32 -1.50
N ILE A 79 8.36 3.04 -2.26
CA ILE A 79 9.76 3.16 -1.85
C ILE A 79 10.35 4.33 -2.63
N VAL A 80 11.01 5.25 -1.95
CA VAL A 80 11.70 6.37 -2.60
C VAL A 80 13.20 6.19 -2.43
N LEU A 81 13.93 6.29 -3.54
CA LEU A 81 15.39 6.33 -3.56
C LEU A 81 15.81 7.80 -3.68
N SER A 82 16.49 8.34 -2.67
CA SER A 82 16.83 9.76 -2.63
C SER A 82 18.28 10.01 -2.24
N GLY A 83 18.87 11.05 -2.84
CA GLY A 83 20.17 11.59 -2.39
C GLY A 83 20.05 12.48 -1.16
N ASP A 84 18.84 12.97 -0.85
CA ASP A 84 18.55 13.73 0.36
C ASP A 84 17.89 12.80 1.40
N LEU A 85 18.59 12.59 2.50
CA LEU A 85 18.10 11.82 3.67
C LEU A 85 17.98 12.72 4.89
N SER A 86 17.81 14.03 4.70
CA SER A 86 17.57 14.97 5.79
C SER A 86 16.29 14.63 6.54
N GLN A 87 16.27 14.99 7.82
CA GLN A 87 15.10 14.76 8.68
C GLN A 87 13.83 15.41 8.08
N ASP A 88 13.98 16.59 7.50
CA ASP A 88 12.87 17.30 6.89
C ASP A 88 12.31 16.57 5.67
N PHE A 89 13.18 16.08 4.79
CA PHE A 89 12.78 15.25 3.65
C PHE A 89 12.07 13.96 4.10
N LEU A 90 12.64 13.25 5.09
CA LEU A 90 12.04 12.01 5.60
C LEU A 90 10.66 12.25 6.20
N LEU A 91 10.46 13.33 6.96
CA LEU A 91 9.15 13.68 7.51
C LEU A 91 8.12 13.99 6.40
N ARG A 92 8.52 14.69 5.34
CA ARG A 92 7.65 14.96 4.18
C ARG A 92 7.32 13.68 3.43
N ALA A 93 8.30 12.83 3.18
CA ALA A 93 8.09 11.53 2.52
C ALA A 93 7.10 10.65 3.31
N MET A 94 7.23 10.60 4.65
CA MET A 94 6.29 9.88 5.51
C MET A 94 4.86 10.44 5.40
N ARG A 95 4.69 11.76 5.38
CA ARG A 95 3.38 12.42 5.20
C ARG A 95 2.78 12.12 3.83
N ALA A 96 3.60 12.04 2.79
CA ALA A 96 3.20 11.63 1.45
C ALA A 96 2.85 10.13 1.34
N GLY A 97 2.93 9.37 2.44
CA GLY A 97 2.58 7.94 2.46
C GLY A 97 3.70 7.01 1.99
N VAL A 98 4.92 7.52 1.82
CA VAL A 98 6.09 6.69 1.49
C VAL A 98 6.36 5.71 2.64
N ARG A 99 6.51 4.44 2.31
CA ARG A 99 6.73 3.36 3.29
C ARG A 99 8.18 3.24 3.70
N GLU A 100 9.08 3.48 2.77
CA GLU A 100 10.51 3.36 3.00
C GLU A 100 11.29 4.34 2.11
N VAL A 101 12.33 4.92 2.65
CA VAL A 101 13.26 5.79 1.93
C VAL A 101 14.64 5.17 1.99
N LEU A 102 15.27 4.98 0.85
CA LEU A 102 16.61 4.43 0.70
C LEU A 102 17.54 5.46 0.05
N PRO A 103 18.87 5.33 0.19
CA PRO A 103 19.82 6.13 -0.57
C PRO A 103 19.59 6.01 -2.08
N ALA A 104 19.97 7.03 -2.86
CA ALA A 104 19.79 7.05 -4.32
C ALA A 104 20.44 5.87 -5.05
N ALA A 105 21.53 5.31 -4.50
CA ALA A 105 22.17 4.10 -5.01
C ALA A 105 22.20 3.04 -3.90
N PRO A 106 21.08 2.36 -3.64
CA PRO A 106 21.01 1.37 -2.58
C PRO A 106 21.80 0.11 -2.95
N ALA A 107 22.36 -0.57 -1.95
CA ALA A 107 22.84 -1.91 -2.18
C ALA A 107 21.67 -2.84 -2.57
N ALA A 108 21.91 -3.78 -3.48
CA ALA A 108 20.85 -4.71 -3.94
C ALA A 108 20.19 -5.47 -2.77
N ALA A 109 20.96 -5.80 -1.72
CA ALA A 109 20.46 -6.46 -0.52
C ALA A 109 19.51 -5.57 0.29
N ASP A 110 19.75 -4.26 0.35
CA ASP A 110 18.90 -3.34 1.11
C ASP A 110 17.59 -3.05 0.35
N LEU A 111 17.69 -2.90 -0.98
CA LEU A 111 16.50 -2.79 -1.82
C LEU A 111 15.65 -4.07 -1.72
N ALA A 112 16.26 -5.25 -1.75
CA ALA A 112 15.55 -6.51 -1.59
C ALA A 112 14.83 -6.62 -0.25
N LYS A 113 15.50 -6.27 0.86
CA LYS A 113 14.90 -6.26 2.21
C LYS A 113 13.71 -5.31 2.32
N ALA A 114 13.83 -4.09 1.75
CA ALA A 114 12.76 -3.11 1.74
C ALA A 114 11.51 -3.66 1.01
N VAL A 115 11.73 -4.29 -0.13
CA VAL A 115 10.63 -4.92 -0.90
C VAL A 115 10.05 -6.11 -0.15
N ASP A 116 10.86 -6.97 0.48
CA ASP A 116 10.38 -8.12 1.28
C ASP A 116 9.52 -7.66 2.45
N HIS A 117 9.96 -6.64 3.19
CA HIS A 117 9.22 -6.06 4.30
C HIS A 117 7.84 -5.52 3.87
N ILE A 118 7.78 -4.91 2.68
CA ILE A 118 6.50 -4.46 2.12
C ILE A 118 5.66 -5.64 1.66
N ALA A 119 6.25 -6.63 0.97
CA ALA A 119 5.56 -7.81 0.48
C ALA A 119 4.91 -8.63 1.61
N GLU A 120 5.58 -8.78 2.76
CA GLU A 120 5.03 -9.44 3.95
C GLU A 120 3.77 -8.72 4.46
N LYS A 121 3.80 -7.39 4.49
CA LYS A 121 2.62 -6.58 4.89
C LYS A 121 1.48 -6.68 3.88
N PHE A 122 1.80 -6.70 2.57
CA PHE A 122 0.80 -6.89 1.53
C PHE A 122 0.24 -8.30 1.53
N GLY A 123 1.07 -9.32 1.68
CA GLY A 123 0.65 -10.71 1.79
C GLY A 123 -0.29 -10.96 2.96
N SER A 124 -0.06 -10.28 4.09
CA SER A 124 -0.96 -10.33 5.24
C SER A 124 -2.27 -9.55 5.02
N GLN A 125 -2.28 -8.53 4.16
CA GLN A 125 -3.49 -7.77 3.80
C GLN A 125 -4.29 -8.43 2.66
N GLY A 126 -3.63 -9.14 1.74
CA GLY A 126 -4.28 -9.85 0.64
C GLY A 126 -5.01 -11.14 1.07
N ALA A 127 -4.63 -11.71 2.21
CA ALA A 127 -5.21 -12.97 2.70
C ALA A 127 -6.54 -12.83 3.47
N ALA A 128 -7.00 -11.62 3.77
CA ALA A 128 -8.24 -11.41 4.52
C ALA A 128 -9.19 -10.46 3.79
N GLN A 129 -9.77 -10.91 2.68
CA GLN A 129 -11.03 -10.32 2.25
C GLN A 129 -12.10 -10.62 3.30
N GLY A 130 -12.23 -9.71 4.28
CA GLY A 130 -13.32 -9.74 5.24
C GLY A 130 -14.65 -9.49 4.51
N ARG A 131 -15.71 -10.14 4.98
CA ARG A 131 -17.08 -9.79 4.57
C ARG A 131 -17.63 -8.78 5.56
N VAL A 132 -18.17 -7.67 5.07
CA VAL A 132 -18.94 -6.72 5.88
C VAL A 132 -20.40 -7.11 5.79
N LEU A 133 -21.04 -7.32 6.95
CA LEU A 133 -22.45 -7.56 7.08
C LEU A 133 -23.05 -6.40 7.86
N ALA A 134 -23.95 -5.64 7.24
CA ALA A 134 -24.65 -4.53 7.88
C ALA A 134 -26.05 -4.97 8.31
N PHE A 135 -26.39 -4.71 9.58
CA PHE A 135 -27.71 -4.93 10.14
C PHE A 135 -28.37 -3.58 10.36
N ILE A 136 -29.45 -3.31 9.66
CA ILE A 136 -30.18 -2.04 9.74
C ILE A 136 -31.57 -2.32 10.31
N SER A 137 -31.91 -1.62 11.39
CA SER A 137 -33.23 -1.69 11.99
C SER A 137 -34.14 -0.64 11.35
N CYS A 138 -35.22 -1.08 10.75
CA CYS A 138 -36.27 -0.16 10.23
C CYS A 138 -37.27 0.30 11.31
N LYS A 139 -37.28 -0.34 12.47
CA LYS A 139 -38.16 -0.04 13.61
C LYS A 139 -37.49 -0.44 14.91
N GLY A 140 -37.62 0.38 15.94
CA GLY A 140 -37.15 0.05 17.28
C GLY A 140 -37.71 -1.31 17.76
N GLY A 141 -36.86 -2.11 18.39
CA GLY A 141 -37.23 -3.43 18.86
C GLY A 141 -37.28 -4.54 17.79
N SER A 142 -36.84 -4.30 16.55
CA SER A 142 -36.84 -5.29 15.46
C SER A 142 -35.82 -6.44 15.64
N GLY A 143 -34.96 -6.39 16.67
CA GLY A 143 -33.99 -7.43 16.98
C GLY A 143 -32.70 -7.40 16.14
N ALA A 144 -32.39 -6.28 15.47
CA ALA A 144 -31.19 -6.17 14.63
C ALA A 144 -29.89 -6.45 15.44
N THR A 145 -29.76 -5.90 16.64
CA THR A 145 -28.63 -6.14 17.54
C THR A 145 -28.54 -7.60 17.95
N PHE A 146 -29.68 -8.21 18.31
CA PHE A 146 -29.76 -9.62 18.68
C PHE A 146 -29.30 -10.53 17.51
N LEU A 147 -29.76 -10.25 16.29
CA LEU A 147 -29.33 -11.00 15.10
C LEU A 147 -27.84 -10.80 14.81
N ALA A 148 -27.34 -9.58 14.90
CA ALA A 148 -25.93 -9.27 14.65
C ALA A 148 -25.02 -9.99 15.63
N THR A 149 -25.32 -9.95 16.94
CA THR A 149 -24.52 -10.61 17.98
C THR A 149 -24.54 -12.13 17.87
N ASN A 150 -25.71 -12.73 17.64
CA ASN A 150 -25.82 -14.19 17.49
C ASN A 150 -25.12 -14.69 16.21
N LEU A 151 -25.22 -13.95 15.11
CA LEU A 151 -24.50 -14.30 13.89
C LEU A 151 -22.98 -14.17 14.07
N ALA A 152 -22.52 -13.08 14.72
CA ALA A 152 -21.10 -12.90 15.02
C ALA A 152 -20.56 -14.05 15.88
N TYR A 153 -21.30 -14.44 16.91
CA TYR A 153 -20.97 -15.57 17.76
C TYR A 153 -20.91 -16.89 16.97
N ALA A 154 -21.94 -17.18 16.18
CA ALA A 154 -22.00 -18.39 15.38
C ALA A 154 -20.85 -18.49 14.36
N LEU A 155 -20.45 -17.35 13.74
CA LEU A 155 -19.33 -17.31 12.80
C LEU A 155 -17.98 -17.50 13.48
N SER A 156 -17.82 -17.04 14.74
CA SER A 156 -16.57 -17.15 15.52
C SER A 156 -16.45 -18.49 16.23
N ALA A 157 -17.55 -19.14 16.58
CA ALA A 157 -17.58 -20.38 17.38
C ALA A 157 -16.82 -21.56 16.76
N GLY A 158 -16.67 -21.58 15.41
CA GLY A 158 -15.87 -22.57 14.70
C GLY A 158 -14.36 -22.36 14.76
N GLY A 159 -13.87 -21.29 15.39
CA GLY A 159 -12.43 -20.98 15.55
C GLY A 159 -11.67 -20.64 14.26
N THR A 160 -12.32 -20.71 13.09
CA THR A 160 -11.69 -20.49 11.77
C THR A 160 -11.84 -19.05 11.27
N LYS A 161 -12.74 -18.28 11.85
CA LYS A 161 -13.03 -16.90 11.43
C LYS A 161 -12.84 -15.92 12.58
N ARG A 162 -12.21 -14.79 12.29
CA ARG A 162 -12.15 -13.65 13.21
C ARG A 162 -13.31 -12.72 12.88
N VAL A 163 -14.09 -12.33 13.88
CA VAL A 163 -15.27 -11.47 13.72
C VAL A 163 -15.06 -10.22 14.57
N ALA A 164 -15.28 -9.06 13.98
CA ALA A 164 -15.36 -7.79 14.69
C ALA A 164 -16.78 -7.24 14.55
N MET A 165 -17.34 -6.72 15.64
CA MET A 165 -18.60 -6.00 15.63
C MET A 165 -18.35 -4.52 15.90
N ILE A 166 -19.01 -3.68 15.14
CA ILE A 166 -18.97 -2.21 15.30
C ILE A 166 -20.40 -1.72 15.42
N ASP A 167 -20.72 -1.09 16.57
CA ASP A 167 -21.97 -0.35 16.71
C ASP A 167 -21.78 1.04 16.11
N MET A 168 -22.57 1.35 15.08
CA MET A 168 -22.58 2.63 14.39
C MET A 168 -23.62 3.62 14.97
N ASN A 169 -24.27 3.26 16.09
CA ASN A 169 -25.21 4.14 16.76
C ASN A 169 -24.56 4.87 17.96
N PRO A 170 -23.98 6.06 17.77
CA PRO A 170 -23.25 6.76 18.83
C PRO A 170 -24.14 7.30 19.97
N GLN A 171 -25.44 7.29 19.79
CA GLN A 171 -26.38 7.83 20.80
C GLN A 171 -26.91 6.78 21.79
N PHE A 172 -26.89 5.52 21.41
CA PHE A 172 -27.46 4.41 22.20
C PHE A 172 -26.57 3.15 22.17
N GLY A 173 -25.30 3.30 21.81
CA GLY A 173 -24.34 2.21 21.90
C GLY A 173 -23.93 1.98 23.37
N ASP A 174 -24.02 0.73 23.83
CA ASP A 174 -23.49 0.26 25.12
C ASP A 174 -22.01 -0.08 25.02
#